data_bd30769830761bde95eb01504f611ffe
#
_entry.id   bd30769830761bde95eb01504f611ffe
#
_cell.length_a   1.000
_cell.length_b   1.000
_cell.length_c   1.000
_cell.angle_alpha   90.00
_cell.angle_beta   90.00
_cell.angle_gamma   90.00
#
_symmetry.space_group_name_H-M   'P 1'
#
loop_
_entity.id
_entity.type
_entity.pdbx_description
1 polymer ?
#
loop_
_entity_poly.entity_id
_entity_poly.type
_entity_poly.pdbx_seq_one_letter_code
_entity_poly.pdbx_strand_id
1 'polypeptide(L)'
;KITELVTANQIKGIVTQKMTAAVASPANAWSILYPIYSEVLGYPRAGIFFRQRLILCGSNGFPNSFAASRIGITNDFTLGDLDDDGFLYETDLDQNNPIINVGRRKKGFLMFTSGEEVFLGPDENGLFTPTALEIDNVSEYGSARVPPIRAASDLIYLQSGSRKLRAARYSVVDDEFDSDDITKLCEHITESGVVSMAYQREPDSILWLVLANGDAVTVTLDRREGVIAATQIKSKGDFKAVATMDDTNGQSQVWFLVDQTIDGATVRHIESEDPELPDVEAGITITAGSAQTSWTGLDHLAGETVAMTLDGIILKDAAVDASGNLTTTKSGTVLKAGLEYTDKPQVLLWPAHFSNDGGTIMGDKSRLINGTVG
;
A
#
# COMPACT_ATOMS: atom_id res chain seq x y z
N LYS A 1 8.15 18.65 34.82
CA LYS A 1 8.44 18.49 33.37
C LYS A 1 9.86 19.00 33.13
N ILE A 2 10.75 18.16 32.60
CA ILE A 2 12.10 18.53 32.17
C ILE A 2 11.98 19.31 30.86
N THR A 3 12.63 20.46 30.76
CA THR A 3 12.62 21.32 29.59
C THR A 3 13.96 21.33 28.87
N GLU A 4 15.04 20.99 29.52
CA GLU A 4 16.39 21.03 28.96
C GLU A 4 17.35 20.15 29.76
N LEU A 5 18.22 19.39 29.09
CA LEU A 5 19.38 18.74 29.71
C LEU A 5 20.58 19.66 29.55
N VAL A 6 21.03 20.26 30.64
CA VAL A 6 22.13 21.26 30.62
C VAL A 6 23.50 20.59 30.58
N THR A 7 23.66 19.55 31.42
CA THR A 7 24.85 18.68 31.45
C THR A 7 24.44 17.26 31.86
N ALA A 8 25.36 16.31 31.79
CA ALA A 8 25.10 14.95 32.30
C ALA A 8 24.55 14.89 33.74
N ASN A 9 24.76 15.94 34.54
CA ASN A 9 24.36 16.01 35.95
C ASN A 9 23.43 17.21 36.25
N GLN A 10 22.98 17.95 35.25
CA GLN A 10 22.11 19.13 35.43
C GLN A 10 20.98 19.15 34.41
N ILE A 11 19.79 19.28 34.91
CA ILE A 11 18.56 19.41 34.12
C ILE A 11 17.83 20.70 34.52
N LYS A 12 17.20 21.35 33.54
CA LYS A 12 16.17 22.35 33.77
C LYS A 12 14.80 21.73 33.63
N GLY A 13 13.88 22.12 34.45
CA GLY A 13 12.52 21.64 34.37
C GLY A 13 11.52 22.55 35.04
N ILE A 14 10.26 22.42 34.66
CA ILE A 14 9.14 23.08 35.31
C ILE A 14 8.61 22.12 36.40
N VAL A 15 8.58 22.57 37.63
CA VAL A 15 7.97 21.80 38.71
C VAL A 15 6.46 21.87 38.55
N THR A 16 5.84 20.74 38.20
CA THR A 16 4.39 20.61 38.01
C THR A 16 3.68 20.15 39.28
N GLN A 17 4.42 19.64 40.25
CA GLN A 17 3.90 19.19 41.53
C GLN A 17 4.78 19.69 42.66
N LYS A 18 4.21 20.14 43.77
CA LYS A 18 4.95 20.69 44.92
C LYS A 18 5.87 19.61 45.49
N MET A 19 7.16 19.90 45.51
CA MET A 19 8.12 19.04 46.21
C MET A 19 7.98 19.22 47.74
N THR A 20 8.10 18.12 48.48
CA THR A 20 8.00 18.11 49.95
C THR A 20 9.21 18.71 50.66
N ALA A 21 10.36 18.80 50.01
CA ALA A 21 11.56 19.42 50.50
C ALA A 21 12.44 19.99 49.39
N ALA A 22 13.11 21.09 49.64
CA ALA A 22 14.11 21.71 48.74
C ALA A 22 15.52 21.22 49.11
N VAL A 23 15.74 19.91 49.07
CA VAL A 23 17.04 19.30 49.40
C VAL A 23 17.64 18.69 48.11
N ALA A 24 18.96 18.82 47.98
CA ALA A 24 19.66 18.15 46.89
C ALA A 24 19.47 16.64 47.01
N SER A 25 19.01 16.04 45.93
CA SER A 25 18.83 14.58 45.84
C SER A 25 20.21 13.89 45.87
N PRO A 26 20.40 12.79 46.62
CA PRO A 26 21.63 12.02 46.55
C PRO A 26 21.99 11.60 45.12
N ALA A 27 23.27 11.40 44.87
CA ALA A 27 23.71 10.84 43.59
C ALA A 27 22.99 9.50 43.32
N ASN A 28 22.48 9.32 42.11
CA ASN A 28 21.70 8.14 41.67
C ASN A 28 20.30 7.98 42.32
N ALA A 29 19.79 8.98 43.03
CA ALA A 29 18.42 8.95 43.60
C ALA A 29 17.33 9.34 42.59
N TRP A 30 17.67 9.64 41.34
CA TRP A 30 16.74 9.98 40.27
C TRP A 30 17.20 9.34 38.96
N SER A 31 16.25 9.03 38.15
CA SER A 31 16.46 8.56 36.77
C SER A 31 15.68 9.41 35.79
N ILE A 32 16.18 9.53 34.60
CA ILE A 32 15.43 10.18 33.50
C ILE A 32 14.44 9.17 32.95
N LEU A 33 13.17 9.49 33.09
CA LEU A 33 12.11 8.76 32.38
C LEU A 33 11.92 9.42 31.01
N TYR A 34 12.25 8.68 29.98
CA TYR A 34 11.98 9.10 28.62
C TYR A 34 10.49 8.92 28.32
N PRO A 35 9.89 9.80 27.49
CA PRO A 35 8.57 9.54 26.93
C PRO A 35 8.56 8.17 26.24
N ILE A 36 7.39 7.50 26.23
CA ILE A 36 7.20 6.16 25.60
C ILE A 36 7.77 6.15 24.18
N TYR A 37 7.54 7.23 23.44
CA TYR A 37 8.12 7.45 22.12
C TYR A 37 9.09 8.62 22.17
N SER A 38 10.32 8.37 21.83
CA SER A 38 11.42 9.33 21.91
C SER A 38 12.58 8.90 21.01
N GLU A 39 13.56 9.75 20.82
CA GLU A 39 14.78 9.41 20.07
C GLU A 39 15.50 8.21 20.69
N VAL A 40 15.43 8.03 22.01
CA VAL A 40 16.09 6.93 22.73
C VAL A 40 15.31 5.62 22.61
N LEU A 41 13.99 5.64 22.78
CA LEU A 41 13.12 4.47 22.78
C LEU A 41 12.52 4.16 21.40
N GLY A 42 12.77 5.04 20.44
CA GLY A 42 12.23 4.95 19.09
C GLY A 42 10.82 5.50 18.97
N TYR A 43 10.35 5.55 17.73
CA TYR A 43 9.01 6.03 17.37
C TYR A 43 8.12 4.86 16.96
N PRO A 44 6.78 5.02 17.03
CA PRO A 44 5.86 3.95 16.70
C PRO A 44 5.96 3.58 15.21
N ARG A 45 5.81 2.29 14.91
CA ARG A 45 5.84 1.76 13.55
C ARG A 45 4.48 1.83 12.86
N ALA A 46 3.42 1.74 13.64
CA ALA A 46 2.06 1.78 13.14
C ALA A 46 1.13 2.51 14.11
N GLY A 47 0.02 3.01 13.59
CA GLY A 47 -0.97 3.69 14.41
C GLY A 47 -2.37 3.60 13.83
N ILE A 48 -3.37 3.63 14.71
CA ILE A 48 -4.78 3.53 14.35
C ILE A 48 -5.66 4.33 15.32
N PHE A 49 -6.76 4.86 14.82
CA PHE A 49 -7.80 5.44 15.67
C PHE A 49 -8.86 4.40 16.00
N PHE A 50 -9.05 4.18 17.29
CA PHE A 50 -10.06 3.26 17.79
C PHE A 50 -10.73 3.81 19.05
N ARG A 51 -12.06 3.85 19.09
CA ARG A 51 -12.86 4.33 20.24
C ARG A 51 -12.37 5.65 20.84
N GLN A 52 -12.21 6.68 19.99
CA GLN A 52 -11.76 8.03 20.35
C GLN A 52 -10.34 8.08 20.95
N ARG A 53 -9.56 7.03 20.80
CA ARG A 53 -8.16 6.97 21.21
C ARG A 53 -7.27 6.90 19.97
N LEU A 54 -6.11 7.52 20.00
CA LEU A 54 -5.01 7.21 19.10
C LEU A 54 -4.21 6.06 19.71
N ILE A 55 -4.09 4.96 18.99
CA ILE A 55 -3.30 3.81 19.38
C ILE A 55 -2.06 3.79 18.53
N LEU A 56 -0.90 3.74 19.17
CA LEU A 56 0.40 3.70 18.54
C LEU A 56 1.08 2.39 18.93
N CYS A 57 1.62 1.68 17.94
CA CYS A 57 2.11 0.32 18.13
C CYS A 57 3.57 0.19 17.72
N GLY A 58 4.31 -0.59 18.49
CA GLY A 58 5.67 -1.01 18.24
C GLY A 58 6.67 0.16 18.17
N SER A 59 7.75 0.05 18.88
CA SER A 59 8.92 0.93 18.74
C SER A 59 10.18 0.10 18.96
N ASN A 60 11.35 0.71 18.85
CA ASN A 60 12.58 -0.04 19.14
C ASN A 60 12.70 -0.42 20.62
N GLY A 61 12.24 0.44 21.53
CA GLY A 61 12.25 0.17 22.97
C GLY A 61 11.10 -0.73 23.43
N PHE A 62 9.98 -0.73 22.73
CA PHE A 62 8.78 -1.50 23.02
C PHE A 62 8.24 -2.17 21.77
N PRO A 63 8.93 -3.21 21.25
CA PRO A 63 8.63 -3.76 19.92
C PRO A 63 7.27 -4.48 19.85
N ASN A 64 6.85 -5.12 20.94
CA ASN A 64 5.59 -5.88 21.06
C ASN A 64 4.53 -5.18 21.92
N SER A 65 4.65 -3.86 22.11
CA SER A 65 3.73 -3.08 22.93
C SER A 65 2.95 -2.07 22.11
N PHE A 66 1.80 -1.68 22.60
CA PHE A 66 1.05 -0.54 22.07
C PHE A 66 0.70 0.44 23.19
N ALA A 67 0.64 1.72 22.85
CA ALA A 67 0.17 2.76 23.72
C ALA A 67 -1.14 3.35 23.19
N ALA A 68 -2.12 3.50 24.08
CA ALA A 68 -3.39 4.15 23.77
C ALA A 68 -3.45 5.53 24.42
N SER A 69 -3.86 6.53 23.66
CA SER A 69 -4.06 7.88 24.19
C SER A 69 -5.28 7.93 25.12
N ARG A 70 -5.38 9.00 25.87
CA ARG A 70 -6.57 9.36 26.63
C ARG A 70 -7.80 9.48 25.71
N ILE A 71 -8.99 9.10 26.20
CA ILE A 71 -10.23 9.22 25.44
C ILE A 71 -10.48 10.66 25.01
N GLY A 72 -10.68 10.89 23.71
CA GLY A 72 -10.95 12.21 23.13
C GLY A 72 -9.75 13.15 23.07
N ILE A 73 -8.58 12.79 23.61
CA ILE A 73 -7.36 13.60 23.61
C ILE A 73 -6.23 12.78 22.97
N THR A 74 -6.11 12.83 21.66
CA THR A 74 -5.24 11.97 20.88
C THR A 74 -3.74 12.21 21.04
N ASN A 75 -3.35 13.31 21.64
CA ASN A 75 -1.96 13.68 21.91
C ASN A 75 -1.55 13.52 23.38
N ASP A 76 -2.46 13.01 24.25
CA ASP A 76 -2.18 12.75 25.65
C ASP A 76 -2.06 11.24 25.91
N PHE A 77 -0.85 10.79 26.21
CA PHE A 77 -0.51 9.40 26.54
C PHE A 77 -0.11 9.28 28.02
N THR A 78 -0.63 10.16 28.87
CA THR A 78 -0.43 10.06 30.32
C THR A 78 -1.07 8.77 30.83
N LEU A 79 -0.25 7.91 31.43
CA LEU A 79 -0.70 6.63 31.96
C LEU A 79 -1.50 6.81 33.25
N GLY A 80 -2.56 6.04 33.40
CA GLY A 80 -3.41 6.00 34.58
C GLY A 80 -4.27 4.75 34.64
N ASP A 81 -5.03 4.63 35.74
CA ASP A 81 -5.86 3.45 36.03
C ASP A 81 -7.36 3.69 35.77
N LEU A 82 -7.74 4.93 35.42
CA LEU A 82 -9.13 5.27 35.12
C LEU A 82 -9.47 4.86 33.66
N ASP A 83 -10.74 4.58 33.45
CA ASP A 83 -11.26 4.10 32.15
C ASP A 83 -10.96 5.07 30.99
N ASP A 84 -10.83 6.37 31.25
CA ASP A 84 -10.52 7.40 30.26
C ASP A 84 -9.03 7.71 30.13
N ASP A 85 -8.18 7.23 31.02
CA ASP A 85 -6.74 7.48 31.00
C ASP A 85 -6.05 6.78 29.81
N GLY A 86 -4.86 7.27 29.45
CA GLY A 86 -3.95 6.59 28.55
C GLY A 86 -3.34 5.35 29.21
N PHE A 87 -2.95 4.38 28.40
CA PHE A 87 -2.28 3.17 28.90
C PHE A 87 -1.25 2.64 27.90
N LEU A 88 -0.28 1.94 28.46
CA LEU A 88 0.71 1.14 27.71
C LEU A 88 0.45 -0.33 28.04
N TYR A 89 0.33 -1.14 27.03
CA TYR A 89 0.11 -2.57 27.16
C TYR A 89 1.19 -3.33 26.40
N GLU A 90 1.82 -4.26 27.06
CA GLU A 90 2.75 -5.21 26.44
C GLU A 90 1.99 -6.48 26.13
N THR A 91 1.99 -6.88 24.87
CA THR A 91 1.30 -8.09 24.41
C THR A 91 2.09 -9.32 24.88
N ASP A 92 1.41 -10.21 25.59
CA ASP A 92 1.95 -11.51 25.97
C ASP A 92 1.70 -12.48 24.81
N LEU A 93 2.63 -12.49 23.86
CA LEU A 93 2.60 -13.33 22.67
C LEU A 93 3.53 -14.52 22.86
N ASP A 94 3.21 -15.63 22.19
CA ASP A 94 4.04 -16.84 22.24
C ASP A 94 5.47 -16.61 21.75
N GLN A 95 5.64 -15.62 20.89
CA GLN A 95 6.94 -15.20 20.36
C GLN A 95 7.14 -13.70 20.54
N ASN A 96 8.36 -13.29 20.86
CA ASN A 96 8.70 -11.85 20.98
C ASN A 96 8.88 -11.22 19.58
N ASN A 97 7.78 -11.13 18.85
CA ASN A 97 7.74 -10.59 17.50
C ASN A 97 7.36 -9.10 17.51
N PRO A 98 8.12 -8.22 16.83
CA PRO A 98 7.78 -6.81 16.77
C PRO A 98 6.49 -6.58 16.00
N ILE A 99 5.65 -5.67 16.51
CA ILE A 99 4.47 -5.17 15.78
C ILE A 99 4.97 -4.34 14.61
N ILE A 100 4.47 -4.65 13.40
CA ILE A 100 4.88 -4.01 12.14
C ILE A 100 3.78 -3.11 11.61
N ASN A 101 2.54 -3.60 11.60
CA ASN A 101 1.38 -2.92 11.04
C ASN A 101 0.15 -3.11 11.94
N VAL A 102 -0.87 -2.30 11.69
CA VAL A 102 -2.20 -2.44 12.29
C VAL A 102 -3.26 -2.24 11.23
N GLY A 103 -4.37 -2.96 11.36
CA GLY A 103 -5.48 -2.86 10.43
C GLY A 103 -6.84 -2.89 11.12
N ARG A 104 -7.73 -1.95 10.77
CA ARG A 104 -9.04 -1.81 11.43
C ARG A 104 -10.00 -2.92 11.03
N ARG A 105 -10.70 -3.46 12.04
CA ARG A 105 -11.80 -4.42 11.88
C ARG A 105 -13.08 -3.88 12.51
N LYS A 106 -14.20 -4.58 12.30
CA LYS A 106 -15.52 -4.13 12.76
C LYS A 106 -15.61 -3.98 14.28
N LYS A 107 -15.10 -4.93 15.03
CA LYS A 107 -15.18 -4.95 16.52
C LYS A 107 -13.88 -4.53 17.19
N GLY A 108 -12.76 -4.44 16.47
CA GLY A 108 -11.44 -4.15 17.02
C GLY A 108 -10.46 -3.81 15.90
N PHE A 109 -9.23 -4.22 16.06
CA PHE A 109 -8.20 -4.12 15.04
C PHE A 109 -7.25 -5.32 15.12
N LEU A 110 -6.60 -5.63 14.02
CA LEU A 110 -5.54 -6.62 13.95
C LEU A 110 -4.19 -5.92 14.07
N MET A 111 -3.36 -6.41 14.96
CA MET A 111 -1.93 -6.10 15.00
C MET A 111 -1.20 -7.18 14.21
N PHE A 112 -0.38 -6.76 13.28
CA PHE A 112 0.44 -7.62 12.45
C PHE A 112 1.86 -7.59 12.96
N THR A 113 2.37 -8.73 13.38
CA THR A 113 3.75 -8.89 13.82
C THR A 113 4.58 -9.58 12.73
N SER A 114 5.86 -9.78 12.95
CA SER A 114 6.71 -10.51 12.00
C SER A 114 6.41 -12.01 11.93
N GLY A 115 5.72 -12.58 12.89
CA GLY A 115 5.46 -14.01 12.97
C GLY A 115 4.00 -14.41 13.20
N GLU A 116 3.14 -13.49 13.61
CA GLU A 116 1.76 -13.77 13.99
C GLU A 116 0.84 -12.58 13.77
N GLU A 117 -0.45 -12.82 13.68
CA GLU A 117 -1.52 -11.83 13.63
C GLU A 117 -2.34 -11.90 14.91
N VAL A 118 -2.53 -10.77 15.56
CA VAL A 118 -3.18 -10.67 16.86
C VAL A 118 -4.39 -9.75 16.78
N PHE A 119 -5.54 -10.26 17.19
CA PHE A 119 -6.73 -9.43 17.35
C PHE A 119 -6.66 -8.68 18.68
N LEU A 120 -7.02 -7.41 18.64
CA LEU A 120 -7.18 -6.56 19.80
C LEU A 120 -8.54 -5.87 19.73
N GLY A 121 -9.30 -6.01 20.77
CA GLY A 121 -10.66 -5.47 20.84
C GLY A 121 -11.13 -5.15 22.25
N PRO A 122 -12.38 -4.69 22.37
CA PRO A 122 -13.03 -4.56 23.64
C PRO A 122 -13.35 -5.94 24.23
N ASP A 123 -13.39 -6.00 25.56
CA ASP A 123 -13.81 -7.18 26.29
C ASP A 123 -15.28 -7.61 25.97
N GLU A 124 -15.76 -8.67 26.57
CA GLU A 124 -17.13 -9.18 26.39
C GLU A 124 -18.22 -8.16 26.77
N ASN A 125 -17.91 -7.24 27.67
CA ASN A 125 -18.81 -6.15 28.09
C ASN A 125 -18.74 -4.94 27.13
N GLY A 126 -17.89 -5.00 26.13
CA GLY A 126 -17.67 -3.94 25.18
C GLY A 126 -16.78 -2.80 25.72
N LEU A 127 -15.97 -3.03 26.75
CA LEU A 127 -15.04 -2.05 27.31
C LEU A 127 -13.65 -2.16 26.64
N PHE A 128 -13.00 -1.01 26.48
CA PHE A 128 -11.64 -0.93 26.00
C PHE A 128 -10.86 0.07 26.88
N THR A 129 -10.38 -0.44 27.99
CA THR A 129 -9.76 0.32 29.08
C THR A 129 -8.44 -0.32 29.50
N PRO A 130 -7.63 0.29 30.35
CA PRO A 130 -6.38 -0.31 30.82
C PRO A 130 -6.55 -1.70 31.45
N THR A 131 -7.72 -1.99 32.01
CA THR A 131 -8.02 -3.24 32.73
C THR A 131 -9.02 -4.16 32.02
N ALA A 132 -9.60 -3.69 30.92
CA ALA A 132 -10.66 -4.40 30.19
C ALA A 132 -10.40 -4.29 28.68
N LEU A 133 -9.76 -5.32 28.12
CA LEU A 133 -9.51 -5.48 26.68
C LEU A 133 -9.39 -6.98 26.38
N GLU A 134 -9.67 -7.33 25.15
CA GLU A 134 -9.55 -8.69 24.60
C GLU A 134 -8.34 -8.74 23.67
N ILE A 135 -7.49 -9.73 23.87
CA ILE A 135 -6.37 -10.06 22.97
C ILE A 135 -6.49 -11.52 22.60
N ASP A 136 -6.45 -11.80 21.31
CA ASP A 136 -6.54 -13.15 20.80
C ASP A 136 -5.53 -13.37 19.65
N ASN A 137 -4.83 -14.51 19.66
CA ASN A 137 -3.94 -14.89 18.56
C ASN A 137 -4.78 -15.47 17.42
N VAL A 138 -4.68 -14.83 16.25
CA VAL A 138 -5.51 -15.14 15.09
C VAL A 138 -4.84 -16.15 14.17
N SER A 139 -3.55 -15.98 13.90
CA SER A 139 -2.79 -16.86 13.01
C SER A 139 -1.29 -16.62 13.12
N GLU A 140 -0.51 -17.56 12.59
CA GLU A 140 0.96 -17.59 12.69
C GLU A 140 1.67 -17.35 11.34
N TYR A 141 1.09 -16.53 10.46
CA TYR A 141 1.68 -16.29 9.14
C TYR A 141 2.70 -15.15 9.12
N GLY A 142 2.57 -14.23 10.05
CA GLY A 142 3.34 -13.00 10.10
C GLY A 142 3.07 -12.06 8.92
N SER A 143 3.49 -10.82 9.04
CA SER A 143 3.24 -9.78 8.05
C SER A 143 4.54 -9.14 7.55
N ALA A 144 4.53 -8.73 6.28
CA ALA A 144 5.53 -7.85 5.70
C ALA A 144 5.27 -6.38 6.07
N ARG A 145 6.26 -5.51 5.81
CA ARG A 145 6.19 -4.08 6.17
C ARG A 145 5.29 -3.22 5.25
N VAL A 146 4.54 -3.83 4.37
CA VAL A 146 3.56 -3.11 3.54
C VAL A 146 2.26 -2.96 4.34
N PRO A 147 1.71 -1.74 4.48
CA PRO A 147 0.50 -1.52 5.25
C PRO A 147 -0.68 -2.35 4.73
N PRO A 148 -1.47 -2.98 5.61
CA PRO A 148 -2.66 -3.72 5.22
C PRO A 148 -3.73 -2.78 4.67
N ILE A 149 -4.48 -3.25 3.69
CA ILE A 149 -5.52 -2.48 3.00
C ILE A 149 -6.88 -3.12 3.21
N ARG A 150 -7.87 -2.28 3.44
CA ARG A 150 -9.25 -2.74 3.48
C ARG A 150 -9.85 -2.77 2.07
N ALA A 151 -10.12 -3.97 1.56
CA ALA A 151 -10.81 -4.20 0.31
C ALA A 151 -12.20 -4.77 0.59
N ALA A 152 -13.24 -4.00 0.32
CA ALA A 152 -14.63 -4.33 0.66
C ALA A 152 -14.80 -4.73 2.15
N SER A 153 -15.06 -5.99 2.43
CA SER A 153 -15.22 -6.53 3.79
C SER A 153 -13.94 -7.08 4.38
N ASP A 154 -12.93 -7.33 3.56
CA ASP A 154 -11.72 -8.03 3.93
C ASP A 154 -10.58 -7.06 4.25
N LEU A 155 -9.69 -7.48 5.12
CA LEU A 155 -8.43 -6.81 5.38
C LEU A 155 -7.33 -7.59 4.66
N ILE A 156 -6.81 -7.01 3.58
CA ILE A 156 -5.76 -7.60 2.77
C ILE A 156 -4.40 -7.21 3.34
N TYR A 157 -3.54 -8.18 3.56
CA TYR A 157 -2.19 -7.97 4.03
C TYR A 157 -1.20 -8.91 3.33
N LEU A 158 0.08 -8.59 3.41
CA LEU A 158 1.15 -9.41 2.89
C LEU A 158 1.73 -10.27 4.00
N GLN A 159 1.82 -11.57 3.77
CA GLN A 159 2.55 -12.50 4.64
C GLN A 159 4.03 -12.10 4.73
N SER A 160 4.71 -12.48 5.79
CA SER A 160 6.09 -12.08 6.13
C SER A 160 7.11 -12.20 4.99
N GLY A 161 6.93 -13.13 4.07
CA GLY A 161 7.76 -13.29 2.86
C GLY A 161 7.50 -12.29 1.74
N SER A 162 6.56 -11.36 1.87
CA SER A 162 6.15 -10.37 0.86
C SER A 162 5.63 -10.93 -0.47
N ARG A 163 5.37 -12.24 -0.56
CA ARG A 163 4.99 -12.93 -1.80
C ARG A 163 3.52 -13.35 -1.82
N LYS A 164 2.94 -13.61 -0.66
CA LYS A 164 1.57 -14.09 -0.53
C LYS A 164 0.67 -12.99 0.03
N LEU A 165 -0.42 -12.72 -0.68
CA LEU A 165 -1.48 -11.86 -0.17
C LEU A 165 -2.50 -12.70 0.57
N ARG A 166 -2.82 -12.26 1.77
CA ARG A 166 -3.84 -12.89 2.58
C ARG A 166 -5.01 -11.95 2.82
N ALA A 167 -6.19 -12.51 2.86
CA ALA A 167 -7.42 -11.82 3.19
C ALA A 167 -7.89 -12.25 4.58
N ALA A 168 -7.64 -11.42 5.58
CA ALA A 168 -8.13 -11.67 6.92
C ALA A 168 -9.63 -11.33 7.00
N ARG A 169 -10.43 -12.31 7.42
CA ARG A 169 -11.88 -12.22 7.56
C ARG A 169 -12.33 -12.91 8.84
N TYR A 170 -13.34 -12.35 9.48
CA TYR A 170 -14.01 -13.01 10.59
C TYR A 170 -15.16 -13.88 10.05
N SER A 171 -15.12 -15.17 10.35
CA SER A 171 -16.21 -16.11 10.09
C SER A 171 -17.18 -16.11 11.28
N VAL A 172 -18.41 -15.72 11.04
CA VAL A 172 -19.45 -15.76 12.08
C VAL A 172 -19.90 -17.20 12.37
N VAL A 173 -19.65 -18.11 11.42
CA VAL A 173 -20.08 -19.51 11.53
C VAL A 173 -19.12 -20.29 12.45
N ASP A 174 -17.85 -20.03 12.29
CA ASP A 174 -16.79 -20.72 13.03
C ASP A 174 -16.36 -19.95 14.29
N ASP A 175 -16.82 -18.71 14.43
CA ASP A 175 -16.41 -17.73 15.47
C ASP A 175 -14.89 -17.51 15.51
N GLU A 176 -14.25 -17.64 14.34
CA GLU A 176 -12.81 -17.55 14.19
C GLU A 176 -12.42 -16.56 13.07
N PHE A 177 -11.17 -16.13 13.10
CA PHE A 177 -10.58 -15.38 12.01
C PHE A 177 -9.99 -16.35 10.99
N ASP A 178 -10.43 -16.21 9.75
CA ASP A 178 -9.88 -16.92 8.61
C ASP A 178 -8.92 -16.01 7.82
N SER A 179 -7.85 -16.58 7.33
CA SER A 179 -6.80 -15.86 6.59
C SER A 179 -6.49 -16.58 5.28
N ASP A 180 -7.39 -16.40 4.30
CA ASP A 180 -7.28 -17.01 2.97
C ASP A 180 -6.08 -16.48 2.18
N ASP A 181 -5.34 -17.38 1.52
CA ASP A 181 -4.32 -17.02 0.53
C ASP A 181 -4.98 -16.74 -0.82
N ILE A 182 -5.10 -15.46 -1.21
CA ILE A 182 -5.69 -15.03 -2.48
C ILE A 182 -4.73 -15.15 -3.66
N THR A 183 -3.44 -15.36 -3.43
CA THR A 183 -2.42 -15.54 -4.47
C THR A 183 -2.12 -17.00 -4.79
N LYS A 184 -2.79 -17.94 -4.14
CA LYS A 184 -2.53 -19.38 -4.25
C LYS A 184 -2.45 -19.92 -5.68
N LEU A 185 -3.26 -19.39 -6.59
CA LEU A 185 -3.27 -19.82 -8.00
C LEU A 185 -2.32 -19.01 -8.90
N CYS A 186 -1.72 -17.94 -8.38
CA CYS A 186 -0.87 -17.01 -9.13
C CYS A 186 0.45 -16.67 -8.41
N GLU A 187 0.97 -17.56 -7.58
CA GLU A 187 2.20 -17.35 -6.80
C GLU A 187 3.42 -16.94 -7.64
N HIS A 188 3.47 -17.39 -8.90
CA HIS A 188 4.55 -17.06 -9.84
C HIS A 188 4.57 -15.56 -10.22
N ILE A 189 3.41 -14.88 -10.18
CA ILE A 189 3.31 -13.47 -10.52
C ILE A 189 3.94 -12.59 -9.44
N THR A 190 3.79 -12.97 -8.17
CA THR A 190 4.31 -12.22 -7.01
C THR A 190 5.68 -12.73 -6.52
N GLU A 191 6.39 -13.52 -7.32
CA GLU A 191 7.64 -14.18 -6.92
C GLU A 191 8.74 -13.21 -6.49
N SER A 192 8.84 -12.04 -7.12
CA SER A 192 9.81 -11.00 -6.77
C SER A 192 9.50 -10.28 -5.44
N GLY A 193 8.30 -10.47 -4.90
CA GLY A 193 7.83 -9.81 -3.69
C GLY A 193 7.12 -8.48 -3.96
N VAL A 194 6.09 -8.19 -3.17
CA VAL A 194 5.30 -6.95 -3.25
C VAL A 194 5.89 -5.90 -2.31
N VAL A 195 6.08 -4.68 -2.82
CA VAL A 195 6.66 -3.54 -2.07
C VAL A 195 5.66 -2.43 -1.80
N SER A 196 4.59 -2.34 -2.58
CA SER A 196 3.52 -1.35 -2.39
C SER A 196 2.20 -1.92 -2.87
N MET A 197 1.11 -1.53 -2.26
CA MET A 197 -0.23 -1.91 -2.69
C MET A 197 -1.25 -0.80 -2.44
N ALA A 198 -2.27 -0.73 -3.31
CA ALA A 198 -3.38 0.20 -3.20
C ALA A 198 -4.67 -0.47 -3.68
N TYR A 199 -5.83 -0.01 -3.20
CA TYR A 199 -7.12 -0.58 -3.59
C TYR A 199 -7.99 0.48 -4.26
N GLN A 200 -8.34 0.22 -5.51
CA GLN A 200 -9.29 0.98 -6.29
C GLN A 200 -10.70 0.43 -6.02
N ARG A 201 -11.64 1.33 -5.69
CA ARG A 201 -13.03 0.94 -5.39
C ARG A 201 -13.93 1.07 -6.60
N GLU A 202 -13.75 2.15 -7.36
CA GLU A 202 -14.55 2.55 -8.51
C GLU A 202 -13.63 2.93 -9.68
N PRO A 203 -13.97 2.58 -10.93
CA PRO A 203 -15.20 1.90 -11.34
C PRO A 203 -15.22 0.41 -11.00
N ASP A 204 -14.07 -0.22 -10.87
CA ASP A 204 -13.90 -1.65 -10.61
C ASP A 204 -13.09 -1.90 -9.33
N SER A 205 -13.45 -2.98 -8.63
CA SER A 205 -12.77 -3.41 -7.40
C SER A 205 -11.43 -4.07 -7.71
N ILE A 206 -10.38 -3.29 -7.85
CA ILE A 206 -9.05 -3.75 -8.25
C ILE A 206 -8.03 -3.47 -7.14
N LEU A 207 -7.27 -4.47 -6.76
CA LEU A 207 -6.10 -4.33 -5.93
C LEU A 207 -4.87 -4.17 -6.83
N TRP A 208 -4.17 -3.06 -6.68
CA TRP A 208 -2.96 -2.73 -7.39
C TRP A 208 -1.75 -3.05 -6.54
N LEU A 209 -0.79 -3.76 -7.11
CA LEU A 209 0.44 -4.18 -6.45
C LEU A 209 1.64 -3.68 -7.25
N VAL A 210 2.66 -3.24 -6.57
CA VAL A 210 3.98 -2.97 -7.16
C VAL A 210 4.95 -4.01 -6.62
N LEU A 211 5.70 -4.61 -7.52
CA LEU A 211 6.66 -5.66 -7.23
C LEU A 211 8.09 -5.11 -7.08
N ALA A 212 8.93 -5.85 -6.37
CA ALA A 212 10.32 -5.44 -6.14
C ALA A 212 11.18 -5.40 -7.42
N ASN A 213 10.77 -6.13 -8.47
CA ASN A 213 11.43 -6.10 -9.79
C ASN A 213 11.01 -4.92 -10.67
N GLY A 214 10.11 -4.05 -10.19
CA GLY A 214 9.62 -2.88 -10.93
C GLY A 214 8.36 -3.12 -11.75
N ASP A 215 7.84 -4.35 -11.84
CA ASP A 215 6.56 -4.64 -12.48
C ASP A 215 5.38 -4.22 -11.58
N ALA A 216 4.20 -4.04 -12.16
CA ALA A 216 2.95 -3.93 -11.43
C ALA A 216 2.04 -5.13 -11.67
N VAL A 217 1.11 -5.35 -10.76
CA VAL A 217 0.10 -6.43 -10.86
C VAL A 217 -1.24 -5.87 -10.43
N THR A 218 -2.27 -6.20 -11.18
CA THR A 218 -3.65 -5.99 -10.77
C THR A 218 -4.26 -7.30 -10.29
N VAL A 219 -5.03 -7.25 -9.20
CA VAL A 219 -5.81 -8.39 -8.72
C VAL A 219 -7.27 -7.96 -8.63
N THR A 220 -8.10 -8.51 -9.50
CA THR A 220 -9.55 -8.33 -9.44
C THR A 220 -10.12 -9.22 -8.35
N LEU A 221 -10.84 -8.62 -7.42
CA LEU A 221 -11.43 -9.29 -6.27
C LEU A 221 -12.96 -9.15 -6.29
N ASP A 222 -13.64 -10.10 -6.92
CA ASP A 222 -15.09 -10.22 -6.81
C ASP A 222 -15.47 -11.53 -6.10
N ARG A 223 -15.65 -11.42 -4.78
CA ARG A 223 -16.00 -12.59 -3.96
C ARG A 223 -17.41 -13.08 -4.16
N ARG A 224 -18.33 -12.23 -4.63
CA ARG A 224 -19.72 -12.63 -4.84
C ARG A 224 -19.82 -13.58 -6.02
N GLU A 225 -19.06 -13.28 -7.06
CA GLU A 225 -18.95 -14.11 -8.25
C GLU A 225 -17.83 -15.15 -8.16
N GLY A 226 -17.07 -15.16 -7.06
CA GLY A 226 -15.96 -16.09 -6.85
C GLY A 226 -14.75 -15.80 -7.76
N VAL A 227 -14.63 -14.59 -8.28
CA VAL A 227 -13.55 -14.20 -9.20
C VAL A 227 -12.36 -13.68 -8.40
N ILE A 228 -11.22 -14.34 -8.59
CA ILE A 228 -9.89 -13.85 -8.20
C ILE A 228 -9.01 -14.01 -9.43
N ALA A 229 -8.64 -12.90 -10.05
CA ALA A 229 -7.83 -12.91 -11.27
C ALA A 229 -6.67 -11.92 -11.12
N ALA A 230 -5.45 -12.35 -11.45
CA ALA A 230 -4.25 -11.50 -11.39
C ALA A 230 -3.74 -11.27 -12.82
N THR A 231 -3.39 -10.01 -13.11
CA THR A 231 -2.80 -9.61 -14.39
C THR A 231 -1.52 -8.84 -14.13
N GLN A 232 -0.43 -9.23 -14.79
CA GLN A 232 0.84 -8.53 -14.70
C GLN A 232 0.88 -7.38 -15.71
N ILE A 233 1.34 -6.23 -15.26
CA ILE A 233 1.56 -5.03 -16.06
C ILE A 233 3.07 -4.78 -16.11
N LYS A 234 3.62 -4.72 -17.31
CA LYS A 234 5.02 -4.41 -17.56
C LYS A 234 5.13 -3.01 -18.15
N SER A 235 6.10 -2.25 -17.71
CA SER A 235 6.42 -0.94 -18.21
C SER A 235 7.87 -0.91 -18.72
N LYS A 236 8.22 0.05 -19.55
CA LYS A 236 9.63 0.36 -19.86
C LYS A 236 10.34 0.95 -18.63
N GLY A 237 9.60 1.63 -17.78
CA GLY A 237 10.06 2.11 -16.48
C GLY A 237 9.81 1.12 -15.36
N ASP A 238 10.38 1.41 -14.20
CA ASP A 238 10.16 0.64 -12.98
C ASP A 238 9.12 1.31 -12.09
N PHE A 239 8.03 0.62 -11.80
CA PHE A 239 7.09 1.06 -10.77
C PHE A 239 7.75 0.97 -9.38
N LYS A 240 7.61 2.02 -8.56
CA LYS A 240 8.20 2.09 -7.20
C LYS A 240 7.16 2.12 -6.10
N ALA A 241 6.03 2.75 -6.36
CA ALA A 241 4.90 2.81 -5.42
C ALA A 241 3.59 3.01 -6.16
N VAL A 242 2.48 2.65 -5.52
CA VAL A 242 1.13 2.88 -5.99
C VAL A 242 0.28 3.46 -4.87
N ALA A 243 -0.62 4.37 -5.21
CA ALA A 243 -1.61 4.94 -4.32
C ALA A 243 -2.92 5.17 -5.07
N THR A 244 -4.03 5.16 -4.35
CA THR A 244 -5.35 5.51 -4.89
C THR A 244 -5.90 6.73 -4.17
N MET A 245 -6.55 7.61 -4.93
CA MET A 245 -7.19 8.80 -4.41
C MET A 245 -8.53 8.99 -5.12
N ASP A 246 -9.59 9.22 -4.37
CA ASP A 246 -10.89 9.46 -4.96
C ASP A 246 -10.92 10.87 -5.57
N ASP A 247 -11.42 10.99 -6.79
CA ASP A 247 -11.65 12.26 -7.47
C ASP A 247 -12.91 12.96 -6.93
N THR A 248 -13.22 14.14 -7.49
CA THR A 248 -14.40 14.93 -7.09
C THR A 248 -15.73 14.25 -7.45
N ASN A 249 -15.72 13.25 -8.33
CA ASN A 249 -16.89 12.49 -8.77
C ASN A 249 -17.04 11.17 -7.98
N GLY A 250 -16.10 10.89 -7.06
CA GLY A 250 -16.09 9.67 -6.25
C GLY A 250 -15.48 8.45 -6.98
N GLN A 251 -14.83 8.66 -8.12
CA GLN A 251 -14.07 7.61 -8.80
C GLN A 251 -12.66 7.53 -8.20
N SER A 252 -12.16 6.33 -8.01
CA SER A 252 -10.82 6.12 -7.48
C SER A 252 -9.79 6.19 -8.61
N GLN A 253 -9.02 7.26 -8.65
CA GLN A 253 -7.90 7.42 -9.55
C GLN A 253 -6.66 6.74 -8.99
N VAL A 254 -5.97 5.99 -9.81
CA VAL A 254 -4.74 5.26 -9.45
C VAL A 254 -3.52 6.08 -9.86
N TRP A 255 -2.57 6.21 -8.93
CA TRP A 255 -1.34 6.97 -9.11
C TRP A 255 -0.14 6.07 -8.87
N PHE A 256 0.84 6.15 -9.74
CA PHE A 256 2.09 5.43 -9.67
C PHE A 256 3.27 6.38 -9.53
N LEU A 257 4.26 5.97 -8.76
CA LEU A 257 5.60 6.52 -8.81
C LEU A 257 6.43 5.62 -9.71
N VAL A 258 6.93 6.16 -10.81
CA VAL A 258 7.62 5.39 -11.85
C VAL A 258 9.00 6.00 -12.11
N ASP A 259 10.02 5.17 -12.17
CA ASP A 259 11.36 5.56 -12.62
C ASP A 259 11.48 5.23 -14.11
N GLN A 260 11.38 6.24 -14.98
CA GLN A 260 11.54 6.13 -16.44
C GLN A 260 12.97 6.46 -16.86
N THR A 261 13.43 5.83 -17.95
CA THR A 261 14.71 6.22 -18.59
C THR A 261 14.40 7.15 -19.75
N ILE A 262 14.77 8.43 -19.61
CA ILE A 262 14.55 9.49 -20.60
C ILE A 262 15.92 10.04 -21.01
N ASP A 263 16.23 10.04 -22.30
CA ASP A 263 17.53 10.45 -22.86
C ASP A 263 18.72 9.83 -22.11
N GLY A 264 18.60 8.55 -21.77
CA GLY A 264 19.62 7.78 -21.04
C GLY A 264 19.75 8.09 -19.54
N ALA A 265 18.95 9.00 -18.99
CA ALA A 265 18.91 9.32 -17.56
C ALA A 265 17.67 8.75 -16.88
N THR A 266 17.81 8.27 -15.64
CA THR A 266 16.65 7.87 -14.85
C THR A 266 15.94 9.10 -14.28
N VAL A 267 14.68 9.28 -14.67
CA VAL A 267 13.81 10.37 -14.21
C VAL A 267 12.62 9.79 -13.49
N ARG A 268 12.28 10.33 -12.33
CA ARG A 268 11.15 9.89 -11.53
C ARG A 268 9.89 10.69 -11.86
N HIS A 269 8.85 10.00 -12.28
CA HIS A 269 7.55 10.57 -12.63
C HIS A 269 6.47 10.13 -11.63
N ILE A 270 5.44 10.97 -11.49
CA ILE A 270 4.17 10.60 -10.88
C ILE A 270 3.17 10.51 -12.04
N GLU A 271 2.68 9.31 -12.28
CA GLU A 271 1.78 9.01 -13.39
C GLU A 271 0.43 8.55 -12.85
N SER A 272 -0.65 8.94 -13.49
CA SER A 272 -1.98 8.44 -13.18
C SER A 272 -2.46 7.53 -14.30
N GLU A 273 -3.21 6.49 -13.96
CA GLU A 273 -3.96 5.74 -14.94
C GLU A 273 -4.97 6.66 -15.63
N ASP A 274 -4.95 6.68 -16.97
CA ASP A 274 -5.91 7.42 -17.80
C ASP A 274 -6.44 6.50 -18.90
N PRO A 275 -7.69 6.03 -18.80
CA PRO A 275 -8.29 5.15 -19.81
C PRO A 275 -8.45 5.81 -21.18
N GLU A 276 -8.34 7.15 -21.27
CA GLU A 276 -8.37 7.87 -22.54
C GLU A 276 -6.99 7.96 -23.22
N LEU A 277 -5.92 7.53 -22.55
CA LEU A 277 -4.56 7.44 -23.09
C LEU A 277 -4.09 5.97 -23.18
N PRO A 278 -4.79 5.11 -23.94
CA PRO A 278 -4.38 3.72 -24.04
C PRO A 278 -3.05 3.61 -24.80
N ASP A 279 -2.29 2.57 -24.47
CA ASP A 279 -1.08 2.13 -25.18
C ASP A 279 0.11 3.10 -25.15
N VAL A 280 0.15 4.04 -24.19
CA VAL A 280 1.30 4.93 -23.98
C VAL A 280 1.62 5.04 -22.49
N GLU A 281 2.94 5.21 -22.17
CA GLU A 281 3.46 5.51 -20.83
C GLU A 281 3.94 6.96 -20.78
N ALA A 282 3.95 7.55 -19.58
CA ALA A 282 4.28 8.96 -19.39
C ALA A 282 3.52 9.89 -20.35
N GLY A 283 2.28 9.49 -20.70
CA GLY A 283 1.48 10.14 -21.72
C GLY A 283 0.88 11.47 -21.27
N ILE A 284 0.63 12.32 -22.26
CA ILE A 284 -0.05 13.61 -22.06
C ILE A 284 -1.06 13.89 -23.16
N THR A 285 -2.16 14.53 -22.80
CA THR A 285 -3.14 15.10 -23.73
C THR A 285 -2.94 16.60 -23.81
N ILE A 286 -2.70 17.12 -25.01
CA ILE A 286 -2.52 18.56 -25.27
C ILE A 286 -3.64 19.02 -26.18
N THR A 287 -4.43 20.01 -25.75
CA THR A 287 -5.51 20.60 -26.55
C THR A 287 -5.13 22.01 -26.96
N ALA A 288 -5.17 22.27 -28.26
CA ALA A 288 -4.91 23.58 -28.85
C ALA A 288 -6.22 24.31 -29.22
N GLY A 289 -6.20 25.64 -29.16
CA GLY A 289 -7.35 26.47 -29.53
C GLY A 289 -7.62 26.54 -31.04
N SER A 290 -6.67 26.12 -31.87
CA SER A 290 -6.77 26.00 -33.33
C SER A 290 -5.89 24.90 -33.85
N ALA A 291 -6.19 24.38 -35.03
CA ALA A 291 -5.41 23.32 -35.63
C ALA A 291 -3.96 23.76 -35.89
N GLN A 292 -3.01 23.00 -35.38
CA GLN A 292 -1.58 23.28 -35.46
C GLN A 292 -0.76 22.00 -35.75
N THR A 293 0.49 22.18 -36.17
CA THR A 293 1.44 21.09 -36.41
C THR A 293 2.62 21.10 -35.43
N SER A 294 2.79 22.18 -34.66
CA SER A 294 3.87 22.33 -33.68
C SER A 294 3.28 22.29 -32.30
N TRP A 295 3.81 21.42 -31.46
CA TRP A 295 3.30 21.12 -30.11
C TRP A 295 4.42 21.33 -29.08
N THR A 296 4.07 21.87 -27.94
CA THR A 296 4.98 22.16 -26.81
C THR A 296 4.45 21.53 -25.53
N GLY A 297 5.28 21.38 -24.50
CA GLY A 297 4.85 20.82 -23.22
C GLY A 297 5.15 19.33 -23.05
N LEU A 298 6.01 18.77 -23.92
CA LEU A 298 6.53 17.42 -23.78
C LEU A 298 7.97 17.42 -23.21
N ASP A 299 8.31 18.39 -22.36
CA ASP A 299 9.65 18.51 -21.77
C ASP A 299 10.10 17.26 -21.02
N HIS A 300 9.15 16.55 -20.42
CA HIS A 300 9.36 15.29 -19.70
C HIS A 300 9.73 14.12 -20.60
N LEU A 301 9.54 14.24 -21.92
CA LEU A 301 9.86 13.25 -22.96
C LEU A 301 10.93 13.75 -23.92
N ALA A 302 11.68 14.82 -23.56
CA ALA A 302 12.70 15.39 -24.42
C ALA A 302 13.76 14.35 -24.83
N GLY A 303 14.07 14.28 -26.12
CA GLY A 303 14.98 13.29 -26.70
C GLY A 303 14.38 11.93 -27.06
N GLU A 304 13.16 11.64 -26.61
CA GLU A 304 12.51 10.37 -26.85
C GLU A 304 11.67 10.36 -28.13
N THR A 305 11.47 9.14 -28.67
CA THR A 305 10.51 8.92 -29.76
C THR A 305 9.18 8.50 -29.12
N VAL A 306 8.12 9.22 -29.44
CA VAL A 306 6.80 9.04 -28.85
C VAL A 306 5.79 8.48 -29.85
N ALA A 307 4.94 7.58 -29.39
CA ALA A 307 3.72 7.21 -30.05
C ALA A 307 2.66 8.30 -29.87
N MET A 308 1.84 8.56 -30.90
CA MET A 308 0.88 9.65 -30.82
C MET A 308 -0.41 9.41 -31.59
N THR A 309 -1.45 10.07 -31.12
CA THR A 309 -2.70 10.25 -31.88
C THR A 309 -3.01 11.74 -32.01
N LEU A 310 -3.55 12.14 -33.14
CA LEU A 310 -3.99 13.50 -33.42
C LEU A 310 -5.45 13.48 -33.82
N ASP A 311 -6.31 14.15 -33.05
CA ASP A 311 -7.77 14.12 -33.23
C ASP A 311 -8.32 12.68 -33.36
N GLY A 312 -7.78 11.73 -32.57
CA GLY A 312 -8.14 10.31 -32.59
C GLY A 312 -7.54 9.47 -33.72
N ILE A 313 -6.70 10.06 -34.60
CA ILE A 313 -6.02 9.35 -35.67
C ILE A 313 -4.59 9.03 -35.25
N ILE A 314 -4.20 7.75 -35.32
CA ILE A 314 -2.83 7.32 -35.05
C ILE A 314 -1.91 7.91 -36.15
N LEU A 315 -0.86 8.58 -35.72
CA LEU A 315 0.21 9.07 -36.57
C LEU A 315 1.46 8.21 -36.39
N LYS A 316 2.39 8.36 -37.36
CA LYS A 316 3.73 7.76 -37.21
C LYS A 316 4.46 8.43 -36.06
N ASP A 317 5.19 7.62 -35.30
CA ASP A 317 6.04 8.06 -34.21
C ASP A 317 6.99 9.18 -34.63
N ALA A 318 7.21 10.12 -33.75
CA ALA A 318 8.12 11.23 -33.98
C ALA A 318 8.97 11.53 -32.73
N ALA A 319 10.16 12.09 -32.95
CA ALA A 319 11.05 12.47 -31.87
C ALA A 319 10.62 13.82 -31.28
N VAL A 320 10.65 13.89 -29.94
CA VAL A 320 10.55 15.14 -29.18
C VAL A 320 11.93 15.78 -29.17
N ASP A 321 12.03 17.07 -29.49
CA ASP A 321 13.31 17.77 -29.45
C ASP A 321 13.79 18.03 -28.01
N ALA A 322 15.03 18.48 -27.84
CA ALA A 322 15.62 18.75 -26.54
C ALA A 322 14.94 19.89 -25.75
N SER A 323 14.00 20.60 -26.38
CA SER A 323 13.20 21.67 -25.77
C SER A 323 11.75 21.24 -25.53
N GLY A 324 11.44 19.94 -25.59
CA GLY A 324 10.10 19.41 -25.37
C GLY A 324 9.11 19.74 -26.48
N ASN A 325 9.56 20.03 -27.71
CA ASN A 325 8.68 20.32 -28.83
C ASN A 325 8.55 19.10 -29.74
N LEU A 326 7.35 18.94 -30.31
CA LEU A 326 7.01 17.88 -31.25
C LEU A 326 6.37 18.49 -32.50
N THR A 327 6.76 18.00 -33.68
CA THR A 327 6.14 18.42 -34.95
C THR A 327 5.41 17.26 -35.57
N THR A 328 4.13 17.46 -35.86
CA THR A 328 3.25 16.46 -36.53
C THR A 328 3.18 16.72 -38.02
N THR A 329 2.99 15.65 -38.82
CA THR A 329 2.85 15.73 -40.28
C THR A 329 1.49 16.28 -40.71
N LYS A 330 0.49 16.27 -39.86
CA LYS A 330 -0.86 16.79 -40.04
C LYS A 330 -1.18 17.84 -38.99
N SER A 331 -2.05 18.78 -39.34
CA SER A 331 -2.58 19.75 -38.38
C SER A 331 -3.78 19.18 -37.64
N GLY A 332 -3.89 19.45 -36.35
CA GLY A 332 -5.02 19.02 -35.51
C GLY A 332 -5.12 19.86 -34.25
N THR A 333 -6.13 19.57 -33.43
CA THR A 333 -6.46 20.33 -32.21
C THR A 333 -6.20 19.55 -30.94
N VAL A 334 -6.22 18.22 -30.94
CA VAL A 334 -5.99 17.38 -29.77
C VAL A 334 -4.87 16.38 -30.07
N LEU A 335 -3.73 16.57 -29.42
CA LEU A 335 -2.60 15.63 -29.47
C LEU A 335 -2.61 14.80 -28.18
N LYS A 336 -2.56 13.47 -28.34
CA LYS A 336 -2.22 12.53 -27.26
C LYS A 336 -0.89 11.89 -27.63
N ALA A 337 0.11 11.97 -26.75
CA ALA A 337 1.47 11.46 -27.03
C ALA A 337 2.11 10.92 -25.76
N GLY A 338 2.93 9.90 -25.92
CA GLY A 338 3.68 9.27 -24.81
C GLY A 338 4.69 8.25 -25.32
N LEU A 339 5.42 7.62 -24.41
CA LEU A 339 6.29 6.50 -24.74
C LEU A 339 5.45 5.33 -25.23
N GLU A 340 5.90 4.68 -26.30
CA GLU A 340 5.21 3.50 -26.83
C GLU A 340 5.17 2.38 -25.80
N TYR A 341 3.98 1.91 -25.46
CA TYR A 341 3.78 0.71 -24.68
C TYR A 341 3.92 -0.52 -25.58
N THR A 342 4.95 -1.32 -25.35
CA THR A 342 5.23 -2.52 -26.14
C THR A 342 4.96 -3.80 -25.40
N ASP A 343 3.81 -3.93 -24.75
CA ASP A 343 3.43 -5.24 -24.25
C ASP A 343 2.86 -6.10 -25.40
N LYS A 344 3.40 -7.30 -25.51
CA LYS A 344 2.85 -8.28 -26.45
C LYS A 344 1.86 -9.14 -25.69
N PRO A 345 0.56 -9.01 -25.93
CA PRO A 345 -0.42 -9.85 -25.26
C PRO A 345 -0.04 -11.31 -25.51
N GLN A 346 0.34 -12.00 -24.43
CA GLN A 346 0.60 -13.42 -24.49
C GLN A 346 -0.75 -14.16 -24.41
N VAL A 347 -1.27 -14.53 -25.55
CA VAL A 347 -2.45 -15.39 -25.60
C VAL A 347 -2.04 -16.78 -25.10
N LEU A 348 -2.47 -17.13 -23.89
CA LEU A 348 -2.47 -18.52 -23.45
C LEU A 348 -3.44 -19.29 -24.36
N LEU A 349 -2.87 -20.04 -25.29
CA LEU A 349 -3.66 -20.99 -26.06
C LEU A 349 -4.15 -22.06 -25.08
N TRP A 350 -5.42 -21.99 -24.74
CA TRP A 350 -6.09 -23.11 -24.09
C TRP A 350 -5.94 -24.32 -25.01
N PRO A 351 -5.49 -25.48 -24.52
CA PRO A 351 -5.57 -26.69 -25.31
C PRO A 351 -7.06 -26.91 -25.63
N ALA A 352 -7.42 -26.69 -26.90
CA ALA A 352 -8.76 -26.98 -27.35
C ALA A 352 -9.02 -28.48 -27.14
N HIS A 353 -9.91 -28.79 -26.19
CA HIS A 353 -10.40 -30.15 -26.05
C HIS A 353 -11.37 -30.46 -27.19
N PHE A 354 -10.82 -30.83 -28.33
CA PHE A 354 -11.62 -31.46 -29.38
C PHE A 354 -11.66 -32.94 -29.06
N SER A 355 -12.80 -33.44 -28.69
CA SER A 355 -13.05 -34.87 -28.67
C SER A 355 -13.43 -35.28 -30.10
N ASN A 356 -12.49 -35.93 -30.76
CA ASN A 356 -12.83 -36.71 -31.97
C ASN A 356 -12.91 -38.14 -31.52
N ASP A 357 -14.11 -38.75 -31.61
CA ASP A 357 -14.38 -40.14 -31.25
C ASP A 357 -13.92 -40.63 -29.85
N GLY A 358 -14.08 -39.78 -28.83
CA GLY A 358 -13.90 -40.18 -27.42
C GLY A 358 -12.47 -40.18 -26.89
N GLY A 359 -11.51 -39.62 -27.59
CA GLY A 359 -10.12 -39.43 -27.13
C GLY A 359 -9.79 -37.98 -26.78
N THR A 360 -8.97 -37.74 -25.77
CA THR A 360 -8.37 -36.43 -25.52
C THR A 360 -7.11 -36.26 -26.33
N ILE A 361 -6.97 -35.14 -27.05
CA ILE A 361 -5.72 -34.78 -27.74
C ILE A 361 -4.76 -33.99 -26.85
N MET A 362 -4.80 -34.20 -25.54
CA MET A 362 -3.84 -33.63 -24.62
C MET A 362 -2.43 -34.12 -24.96
N GLY A 363 -1.56 -33.19 -25.33
CA GLY A 363 -0.16 -33.46 -25.69
C GLY A 363 0.14 -33.34 -27.15
N ASP A 364 -0.84 -33.20 -28.05
CA ASP A 364 -0.59 -32.97 -29.46
C ASP A 364 -0.16 -31.51 -29.71
N LYS A 365 0.81 -31.33 -30.61
CA LYS A 365 1.25 -30.01 -31.03
C LYS A 365 0.16 -29.32 -31.84
N SER A 366 -0.40 -28.25 -31.34
CA SER A 366 -1.33 -27.39 -32.05
C SER A 366 -0.67 -26.05 -32.40
N ARG A 367 -1.05 -25.45 -33.53
CA ARG A 367 -0.66 -24.08 -33.87
C ARG A 367 -1.89 -23.31 -34.34
N LEU A 368 -1.93 -22.03 -33.97
CA LEU A 368 -2.91 -21.11 -34.51
C LEU A 368 -2.55 -20.84 -36.00
N ILE A 369 -3.44 -21.14 -36.94
CA ILE A 369 -3.24 -20.93 -38.37
C ILE A 369 -3.76 -19.56 -38.79
N ASN A 370 -4.87 -19.11 -38.19
CA ASN A 370 -5.46 -17.79 -38.38
C ASN A 370 -6.19 -17.36 -37.11
N GLY A 371 -5.94 -16.16 -36.64
CA GLY A 371 -6.67 -15.53 -35.53
C GLY A 371 -7.13 -14.14 -35.98
N THR A 372 -8.41 -13.85 -35.86
CA THR A 372 -8.93 -12.49 -35.98
C THR A 372 -9.23 -11.99 -34.59
N VAL A 373 -8.63 -10.88 -34.22
CA VAL A 373 -9.00 -10.14 -33.01
C VAL A 373 -10.02 -9.11 -33.43
N GLY A 374 -11.25 -9.24 -32.94
CA GLY A 374 -12.34 -8.32 -33.22
C GLY A 374 -12.43 -7.24 -32.14
#